data_49aba8d4d61c99b7237251f3edff225e
#
_entry.id   49aba8d4d61c99b7237251f3edff225e
#
_cell.length_a   1.000
_cell.length_b   1.000
_cell.length_c   1.000
_cell.angle_alpha   90.00
_cell.angle_beta   90.00
_cell.angle_gamma   90.00
#
_symmetry.space_group_name_H-M   'P 1'
#
loop_
_entity.id
_entity.type
_entity.pdbx_description
1 polymer ?
#
loop_
_entity_poly.entity_id
_entity_poly.type
_entity_poly.pdbx_seq_one_letter_code
_entity_poly.pdbx_strand_id
1 'polypeptide(L)'
;MSLLSCKPAHELPIRAVEQRWLVMDLWAQEAVGIVGGEPKCGKTFLALDLAVSVASGTPCLRSFPVSAAGRVLLYAAEDPLDEVRRRLEGICAAAGLELADLDLQVITEPTLRLDLKAVRLSLEETVAKLKPRLLILDPFVRLHRIDENASGEVAPLLAYLRALQRRHGLAVLVVHHAKKGAGRVRAGQALRGSSEFHAWGDSNLYLKKQGEDALTLTVEHRAAATIPAITLALAKRAHAVALEILERFPPSKPVPSSVDERIIAALSGVDRPLPFAELRALCRLRSATIYDRLDALVAAGRLAKSPQGYRLLS
;
A
#
# COMPACT_ATOMS: atom_id res chain seq x y z
N MET A 1 -20.09 -12.58 -32.44
CA MET A 1 -18.92 -12.31 -31.53
C MET A 1 -18.60 -10.83 -31.63
N SER A 2 -18.57 -10.10 -30.53
CA SER A 2 -18.12 -8.71 -30.51
C SER A 2 -16.59 -8.68 -30.45
N LEU A 3 -15.96 -7.75 -31.20
CA LEU A 3 -14.53 -7.52 -31.14
C LEU A 3 -14.12 -7.01 -29.75
N LEU A 4 -12.91 -7.36 -29.30
CA LEU A 4 -12.35 -6.80 -28.08
C LEU A 4 -12.06 -5.31 -28.26
N SER A 5 -12.34 -4.50 -27.25
CA SER A 5 -12.01 -3.07 -27.25
C SER A 5 -10.47 -2.90 -27.14
N CYS A 6 -9.87 -2.22 -28.10
CA CYS A 6 -8.45 -1.94 -28.14
C CYS A 6 -8.21 -0.44 -28.34
N LYS A 7 -7.10 0.05 -27.77
CA LYS A 7 -6.60 1.42 -27.96
C LYS A 7 -5.10 1.36 -28.27
N PRO A 8 -4.55 2.29 -29.05
CA PRO A 8 -3.11 2.47 -29.21
C PRO A 8 -2.45 2.72 -27.84
N ALA A 9 -1.28 2.13 -27.63
CA ALA A 9 -0.61 2.22 -26.33
C ALA A 9 -0.28 3.67 -25.91
N HIS A 10 0.01 4.56 -26.87
CA HIS A 10 0.32 5.98 -26.61
C HIS A 10 -0.91 6.80 -26.18
N GLU A 11 -2.13 6.31 -26.42
CA GLU A 11 -3.38 6.94 -25.99
C GLU A 11 -3.82 6.50 -24.57
N LEU A 12 -3.08 5.58 -23.96
CA LEU A 12 -3.40 5.16 -22.59
C LEU A 12 -3.11 6.30 -21.61
N PRO A 13 -4.01 6.56 -20.63
CA PRO A 13 -3.84 7.65 -19.69
C PRO A 13 -2.60 7.42 -18.81
N ILE A 14 -1.80 8.46 -18.64
CA ILE A 14 -0.69 8.50 -17.69
C ILE A 14 -1.16 9.23 -16.44
N ARG A 15 -1.09 8.56 -15.28
CA ARG A 15 -1.36 9.21 -13.99
C ARG A 15 -0.12 9.95 -13.50
N ALA A 16 -0.29 11.16 -12.98
CA ALA A 16 0.76 11.87 -12.25
C ALA A 16 1.22 11.06 -11.04
N VAL A 17 2.45 11.27 -10.58
CA VAL A 17 3.04 10.47 -9.48
C VAL A 17 2.20 10.60 -8.21
N GLU A 18 1.69 11.79 -7.93
CA GLU A 18 0.84 12.11 -6.78
C GLU A 18 -0.51 11.38 -6.83
N GLN A 19 -1.03 11.14 -8.03
CA GLN A 19 -2.31 10.44 -8.27
C GLN A 19 -2.17 8.92 -8.26
N ARG A 20 -0.96 8.38 -8.06
CA ARG A 20 -0.74 6.94 -7.99
C ARG A 20 -1.15 6.34 -6.64
N TRP A 21 -1.32 7.16 -5.62
CA TRP A 21 -1.54 6.72 -4.26
C TRP A 21 -2.97 7.02 -3.79
N LEU A 22 -3.58 6.07 -3.11
CA LEU A 22 -4.72 6.31 -2.23
C LEU A 22 -4.22 6.79 -0.87
N VAL A 23 -3.24 6.07 -0.32
CA VAL A 23 -2.47 6.46 0.86
C VAL A 23 -1.00 6.38 0.48
N MET A 24 -0.29 7.51 0.51
CA MET A 24 1.09 7.63 0.03
C MET A 24 1.99 6.56 0.66
N ASP A 25 2.79 5.89 -0.16
CA ASP A 25 3.74 4.85 0.21
C ASP A 25 3.14 3.59 0.88
N LEU A 26 1.84 3.57 1.20
CA LEU A 26 1.17 2.41 1.80
C LEU A 26 0.22 1.69 0.82
N TRP A 27 -0.60 2.45 0.09
CA TRP A 27 -1.63 1.84 -0.76
C TRP A 27 -1.81 2.60 -2.06
N ALA A 28 -1.65 1.92 -3.19
CA ALA A 28 -1.82 2.56 -4.49
C ALA A 28 -3.31 2.83 -4.79
N GLN A 29 -3.55 3.86 -5.62
CA GLN A 29 -4.89 4.23 -6.07
C GLN A 29 -5.52 3.07 -6.86
N GLU A 30 -6.75 2.72 -6.51
CA GLU A 30 -7.48 1.61 -7.15
C GLU A 30 -6.69 0.28 -7.12
N ALA A 31 -5.87 0.06 -6.10
CA ALA A 31 -5.12 -1.19 -5.95
C ALA A 31 -5.96 -2.26 -5.26
N VAL A 32 -5.72 -3.50 -5.59
CA VAL A 32 -6.09 -4.62 -4.74
C VAL A 32 -4.88 -5.08 -3.94
N GLY A 33 -5.10 -5.65 -2.77
CA GLY A 33 -4.03 -6.22 -1.98
C GLY A 33 -4.45 -6.71 -0.62
N ILE A 34 -3.47 -7.03 0.19
CA ILE A 34 -3.68 -7.66 1.48
C ILE A 34 -3.00 -6.91 2.62
N VAL A 35 -3.63 -6.98 3.80
CA VAL A 35 -2.98 -6.78 5.10
C VAL A 35 -2.77 -8.15 5.71
N GLY A 36 -1.53 -8.64 5.61
CA GLY A 36 -1.14 -9.98 6.02
C GLY A 36 -0.37 -10.00 7.35
N GLY A 37 -0.40 -11.12 8.03
CA GLY A 37 0.40 -11.32 9.25
C GLY A 37 -0.17 -12.37 10.19
N GLU A 38 0.60 -12.70 11.23
CA GLU A 38 0.21 -13.69 12.24
C GLU A 38 -1.05 -13.26 13.03
N PRO A 39 -1.75 -14.19 13.68
CA PRO A 39 -2.84 -13.84 14.57
C PRO A 39 -2.39 -12.84 15.66
N LYS A 40 -3.29 -11.89 16.00
CA LYS A 40 -3.06 -10.87 17.06
C LYS A 40 -1.84 -9.96 16.82
N CYS A 41 -1.47 -9.68 15.56
CA CYS A 41 -0.41 -8.74 15.21
C CYS A 41 -0.94 -7.36 14.75
N GLY A 42 -2.19 -6.98 15.07
CA GLY A 42 -2.72 -5.64 14.79
C GLY A 42 -3.24 -5.41 13.35
N LYS A 43 -3.47 -6.47 12.55
CA LYS A 43 -3.97 -6.33 11.16
C LYS A 43 -5.27 -5.54 11.06
N THR A 44 -6.26 -5.90 11.87
CA THR A 44 -7.54 -5.19 11.94
C THR A 44 -7.33 -3.71 12.31
N PHE A 45 -6.46 -3.40 13.28
CA PHE A 45 -6.16 -2.01 13.63
C PHE A 45 -5.56 -1.23 12.46
N LEU A 46 -4.65 -1.85 11.69
CA LEU A 46 -4.09 -1.20 10.49
C LEU A 46 -5.15 -1.01 9.40
N ALA A 47 -6.01 -1.99 9.17
CA ALA A 47 -7.11 -1.89 8.21
C ALA A 47 -8.12 -0.80 8.62
N LEU A 48 -8.45 -0.69 9.91
CA LEU A 48 -9.33 0.35 10.45
C LEU A 48 -8.67 1.75 10.42
N ASP A 49 -7.35 1.86 10.67
CA ASP A 49 -6.62 3.12 10.54
C ASP A 49 -6.64 3.62 9.08
N LEU A 50 -6.44 2.72 8.11
CA LEU A 50 -6.62 3.02 6.68
C LEU A 50 -8.06 3.46 6.37
N ALA A 51 -9.07 2.80 6.97
CA ALA A 51 -10.48 3.17 6.78
C ALA A 51 -10.76 4.59 7.26
N VAL A 52 -10.37 4.92 8.49
CA VAL A 52 -10.54 6.24 9.09
C VAL A 52 -9.80 7.30 8.26
N SER A 53 -8.57 7.01 7.86
CA SER A 53 -7.75 7.95 7.10
C SER A 53 -8.32 8.23 5.71
N VAL A 54 -8.76 7.21 4.97
CA VAL A 54 -9.40 7.40 3.66
C VAL A 54 -10.74 8.11 3.79
N ALA A 55 -11.54 7.79 4.81
CA ALA A 55 -12.83 8.45 5.02
C ALA A 55 -12.70 9.93 5.41
N SER A 56 -11.67 10.31 6.16
CA SER A 56 -11.45 11.66 6.64
C SER A 56 -10.52 12.51 5.75
N GLY A 57 -9.60 11.87 5.01
CA GLY A 57 -8.49 12.55 4.33
C GLY A 57 -7.28 12.83 5.23
N THR A 58 -7.32 12.42 6.51
CA THR A 58 -6.19 12.61 7.43
C THR A 58 -5.09 11.58 7.17
N PRO A 59 -3.82 11.87 7.52
CA PRO A 59 -2.73 10.93 7.29
C PRO A 59 -2.91 9.61 8.05
N CYS A 60 -2.79 8.47 7.33
CA CYS A 60 -2.79 7.14 7.93
C CYS A 60 -1.60 6.98 8.88
N LEU A 61 -1.81 6.33 10.01
CA LEU A 61 -0.83 6.25 11.09
C LEU A 61 -0.27 7.64 11.49
N ARG A 62 -1.05 8.73 11.26
CA ARG A 62 -0.67 10.15 11.49
C ARG A 62 0.60 10.58 10.74
N SER A 63 0.99 9.85 9.70
CA SER A 63 2.25 10.05 8.97
C SER A 63 2.16 9.91 7.46
N PHE A 64 1.26 9.08 6.94
CA PHE A 64 1.14 8.77 5.51
C PHE A 64 -0.03 9.52 4.87
N PRO A 65 0.22 10.55 4.06
CA PRO A 65 -0.83 11.38 3.47
C PRO A 65 -1.83 10.58 2.63
N VAL A 66 -3.09 10.96 2.70
CA VAL A 66 -4.17 10.46 1.84
C VAL A 66 -4.35 11.42 0.67
N SER A 67 -4.43 10.90 -0.55
CA SER A 67 -4.53 11.74 -1.75
C SER A 67 -5.84 12.54 -1.83
N ALA A 68 -6.94 11.93 -1.42
CA ALA A 68 -8.25 12.57 -1.27
C ALA A 68 -9.16 11.71 -0.40
N ALA A 69 -9.97 12.35 0.44
CA ALA A 69 -11.01 11.68 1.22
C ALA A 69 -12.08 11.05 0.33
N GLY A 70 -12.76 10.03 0.86
CA GLY A 70 -13.90 9.44 0.19
C GLY A 70 -14.47 8.25 0.96
N ARG A 71 -15.68 7.85 0.56
CA ARG A 71 -16.42 6.78 1.23
C ARG A 71 -15.61 5.50 1.37
N VAL A 72 -15.69 4.90 2.55
CA VAL A 72 -15.15 3.57 2.84
C VAL A 72 -16.29 2.61 3.12
N LEU A 73 -16.22 1.40 2.55
CA LEU A 73 -17.11 0.29 2.87
C LEU A 73 -16.31 -0.81 3.58
N LEU A 74 -16.71 -1.13 4.80
CA LEU A 74 -16.03 -2.10 5.67
C LEU A 74 -16.93 -3.31 5.94
N TYR A 75 -16.37 -4.51 5.86
CA TYR A 75 -16.92 -5.72 6.42
C TYR A 75 -15.94 -6.32 7.42
N ALA A 76 -16.35 -6.39 8.69
CA ALA A 76 -15.57 -6.98 9.78
C ALA A 76 -16.32 -8.20 10.32
N ALA A 77 -15.87 -9.41 9.98
CA ALA A 77 -16.59 -10.65 10.22
C ALA A 77 -16.29 -11.34 11.55
N GLU A 78 -15.21 -10.97 12.23
CA GLU A 78 -14.78 -11.67 13.46
C GLU A 78 -15.15 -10.90 14.73
N ASP A 79 -15.21 -9.58 14.66
CA ASP A 79 -15.52 -8.75 15.81
C ASP A 79 -17.03 -8.40 15.87
N PRO A 80 -17.64 -8.35 17.07
CA PRO A 80 -18.96 -7.77 17.26
C PRO A 80 -19.00 -6.30 16.80
N LEU A 81 -20.16 -5.82 16.34
CA LEU A 81 -20.28 -4.47 15.76
C LEU A 81 -19.97 -3.35 16.77
N ASP A 82 -20.27 -3.55 18.04
CA ASP A 82 -19.91 -2.63 19.14
C ASP A 82 -18.40 -2.55 19.33
N GLU A 83 -17.69 -3.67 19.20
CA GLU A 83 -16.23 -3.69 19.27
C GLU A 83 -15.59 -3.01 18.05
N VAL A 84 -16.12 -3.23 16.84
CA VAL A 84 -15.71 -2.52 15.61
C VAL A 84 -15.88 -1.02 15.82
N ARG A 85 -17.05 -0.58 16.31
CA ARG A 85 -17.33 0.82 16.61
C ARG A 85 -16.35 1.38 17.63
N ARG A 86 -16.12 0.70 18.74
CA ARG A 86 -15.20 1.13 19.81
C ARG A 86 -13.78 1.31 19.28
N ARG A 87 -13.30 0.40 18.42
CA ARG A 87 -11.97 0.55 17.79
C ARG A 87 -11.91 1.73 16.84
N LEU A 88 -12.93 1.94 16.03
CA LEU A 88 -13.01 3.10 15.13
C LEU A 88 -13.00 4.41 15.92
N GLU A 89 -13.81 4.52 16.99
CA GLU A 89 -13.82 5.67 17.90
C GLU A 89 -12.44 5.91 18.53
N GLY A 90 -11.74 4.83 18.95
CA GLY A 90 -10.38 4.93 19.49
C GLY A 90 -9.37 5.46 18.48
N ILE A 91 -9.44 5.02 17.22
CA ILE A 91 -8.57 5.50 16.13
C ILE A 91 -8.91 6.95 15.77
N CYS A 92 -10.20 7.30 15.69
CA CYS A 92 -10.67 8.67 15.47
C CYS A 92 -10.14 9.60 16.55
N ALA A 93 -10.28 9.25 17.82
CA ALA A 93 -9.77 10.04 18.95
C ALA A 93 -8.25 10.25 18.87
N ALA A 94 -7.48 9.21 18.47
CA ALA A 94 -6.04 9.32 18.26
C ALA A 94 -5.66 10.26 17.10
N ALA A 95 -6.56 10.47 16.14
CA ALA A 95 -6.41 11.36 15.00
C ALA A 95 -7.06 12.74 15.20
N GLY A 96 -7.72 12.98 16.34
CA GLY A 96 -8.46 14.23 16.61
C GLY A 96 -9.74 14.38 15.79
N LEU A 97 -10.43 13.25 15.51
CA LEU A 97 -11.62 13.19 14.66
C LEU A 97 -12.83 12.65 15.45
N GLU A 98 -14.03 12.99 14.97
CA GLU A 98 -15.27 12.39 15.41
C GLU A 98 -15.74 11.35 14.39
N LEU A 99 -16.10 10.15 14.84
CA LEU A 99 -16.53 9.06 13.95
C LEU A 99 -17.79 9.42 13.15
N ALA A 100 -18.67 10.23 13.73
CA ALA A 100 -19.92 10.66 13.10
C ALA A 100 -19.71 11.52 11.85
N ASP A 101 -18.54 12.17 11.72
CA ASP A 101 -18.21 13.03 10.59
C ASP A 101 -17.63 12.26 9.39
N LEU A 102 -17.39 10.94 9.55
CA LEU A 102 -16.74 10.14 8.53
C LEU A 102 -17.74 9.42 7.62
N ASP A 103 -17.50 9.46 6.32
CA ASP A 103 -18.24 8.65 5.35
C ASP A 103 -17.73 7.20 5.33
N LEU A 104 -17.91 6.52 6.47
CA LEU A 104 -17.51 5.13 6.69
C LEU A 104 -18.75 4.27 6.92
N GLN A 105 -19.01 3.36 5.99
CA GLN A 105 -20.15 2.46 6.02
C GLN A 105 -19.71 1.04 6.40
N VAL A 106 -20.44 0.38 7.28
CA VAL A 106 -20.17 -0.99 7.71
C VAL A 106 -21.26 -1.92 7.17
N ILE A 107 -20.86 -3.00 6.52
CA ILE A 107 -21.77 -4.09 6.14
C ILE A 107 -22.12 -4.84 7.42
N THR A 108 -23.40 -4.85 7.79
CA THR A 108 -23.91 -5.48 9.02
C THR A 108 -24.46 -6.89 8.81
N GLU A 109 -24.32 -7.42 7.58
CA GLU A 109 -24.73 -8.80 7.29
C GLU A 109 -23.95 -9.79 8.15
N PRO A 110 -24.61 -10.76 8.80
CA PRO A 110 -23.93 -11.70 9.70
C PRO A 110 -22.96 -12.63 8.94
N THR A 111 -23.16 -12.82 7.65
CA THR A 111 -22.28 -13.64 6.79
C THR A 111 -22.17 -13.05 5.40
N LEU A 112 -20.96 -12.93 4.87
CA LEU A 112 -20.67 -12.48 3.52
C LEU A 112 -19.90 -13.58 2.77
N ARG A 113 -20.62 -14.44 2.03
CA ARG A 113 -20.08 -15.63 1.36
C ARG A 113 -19.80 -15.34 -0.11
N LEU A 114 -18.59 -14.93 -0.44
CA LEU A 114 -18.17 -14.58 -1.82
C LEU A 114 -18.00 -15.80 -2.74
N ASP A 115 -18.00 -17.01 -2.22
CA ASP A 115 -18.12 -18.25 -3.00
C ASP A 115 -19.53 -18.45 -3.58
N LEU A 116 -20.53 -17.71 -3.07
CA LEU A 116 -21.91 -17.73 -3.58
C LEU A 116 -22.13 -16.60 -4.60
N LYS A 117 -22.64 -16.94 -5.79
CA LYS A 117 -22.89 -15.96 -6.86
C LYS A 117 -23.89 -14.87 -6.44
N ALA A 118 -24.95 -15.22 -5.72
CA ALA A 118 -25.96 -14.25 -5.25
C ALA A 118 -25.33 -13.18 -4.34
N VAL A 119 -24.46 -13.58 -3.41
CA VAL A 119 -23.79 -12.67 -2.50
C VAL A 119 -22.81 -11.74 -3.24
N ARG A 120 -22.11 -12.27 -4.26
CA ARG A 120 -21.28 -11.44 -5.14
C ARG A 120 -22.08 -10.37 -5.88
N LEU A 121 -23.26 -10.69 -6.36
CA LEU A 121 -24.16 -9.72 -7.01
C LEU A 121 -24.62 -8.65 -6.02
N SER A 122 -25.04 -9.03 -4.81
CA SER A 122 -25.47 -8.08 -3.78
C SER A 122 -24.32 -7.15 -3.35
N LEU A 123 -23.08 -7.66 -3.22
CA LEU A 123 -21.92 -6.83 -2.93
C LEU A 123 -21.64 -5.85 -4.07
N GLU A 124 -21.73 -6.30 -5.33
CA GLU A 124 -21.54 -5.46 -6.51
C GLU A 124 -22.59 -4.35 -6.59
N GLU A 125 -23.87 -4.64 -6.36
CA GLU A 125 -24.94 -3.65 -6.28
C GLU A 125 -24.71 -2.64 -5.16
N THR A 126 -24.26 -3.10 -4.00
CA THR A 126 -23.91 -2.23 -2.87
C THR A 126 -22.76 -1.30 -3.22
N VAL A 127 -21.70 -1.82 -3.85
CA VAL A 127 -20.55 -1.03 -4.32
C VAL A 127 -20.99 -0.03 -5.39
N ALA A 128 -21.82 -0.44 -6.36
CA ALA A 128 -22.33 0.43 -7.41
C ALA A 128 -23.17 1.59 -6.86
N LYS A 129 -23.99 1.32 -5.82
CA LYS A 129 -24.83 2.32 -5.14
C LYS A 129 -24.02 3.28 -4.27
N LEU A 130 -23.12 2.75 -3.44
CA LEU A 130 -22.36 3.53 -2.46
C LEU A 130 -21.13 4.21 -3.06
N LYS A 131 -20.56 3.66 -4.15
CA LYS A 131 -19.35 4.13 -4.84
C LYS A 131 -18.18 4.40 -3.87
N PRO A 132 -17.78 3.40 -3.05
CA PRO A 132 -16.70 3.60 -2.12
C PRO A 132 -15.36 3.77 -2.85
N ARG A 133 -14.44 4.53 -2.27
CA ARG A 133 -13.05 4.57 -2.71
C ARG A 133 -12.23 3.37 -2.22
N LEU A 134 -12.62 2.84 -1.07
CA LEU A 134 -11.96 1.69 -0.44
C LEU A 134 -13.01 0.71 0.06
N LEU A 135 -12.86 -0.56 -0.33
CA LEU A 135 -13.56 -1.70 0.24
C LEU A 135 -12.58 -2.48 1.11
N ILE A 136 -12.94 -2.70 2.38
CA ILE A 136 -12.16 -3.50 3.33
C ILE A 136 -12.94 -4.75 3.69
N LEU A 137 -12.29 -5.90 3.61
CA LEU A 137 -12.84 -7.21 3.92
C LEU A 137 -11.95 -7.90 4.97
N ASP A 138 -12.41 -8.01 6.22
CA ASP A 138 -11.65 -8.52 7.37
C ASP A 138 -12.39 -9.64 8.10
N PRO A 139 -11.82 -10.85 8.12
CA PRO A 139 -10.74 -11.40 7.30
C PRO A 139 -11.23 -12.26 6.12
N PHE A 140 -10.35 -12.58 5.16
CA PHE A 140 -10.66 -13.38 3.98
C PHE A 140 -11.25 -14.74 4.31
N VAL A 141 -10.72 -15.42 5.31
CA VAL A 141 -11.18 -16.77 5.74
C VAL A 141 -12.67 -16.83 6.10
N ARG A 142 -13.31 -15.71 6.41
CA ARG A 142 -14.74 -15.62 6.71
C ARG A 142 -15.64 -15.38 5.49
N LEU A 143 -15.02 -15.11 4.34
CA LEU A 143 -15.74 -14.76 3.11
C LEU A 143 -16.10 -15.97 2.24
N HIS A 144 -15.73 -17.19 2.65
CA HIS A 144 -15.89 -18.39 1.83
C HIS A 144 -15.83 -19.68 2.66
N ARG A 145 -16.06 -20.82 1.98
CA ARG A 145 -15.86 -22.18 2.52
C ARG A 145 -14.99 -23.03 1.59
N ILE A 146 -14.05 -22.39 0.87
CA ILE A 146 -13.10 -23.07 -0.01
C ILE A 146 -11.83 -23.45 0.76
N ASP A 147 -11.02 -24.34 0.17
CA ASP A 147 -9.66 -24.60 0.68
C ASP A 147 -8.70 -23.51 0.19
N GLU A 148 -8.20 -22.68 1.13
CA GLU A 148 -7.23 -21.62 0.83
C GLU A 148 -5.89 -22.15 0.30
N ASN A 149 -5.57 -23.44 0.45
CA ASN A 149 -4.36 -24.04 -0.11
C ASN A 149 -4.55 -24.47 -1.57
N ALA A 150 -5.80 -24.56 -2.04
CA ALA A 150 -6.12 -24.93 -3.41
C ALA A 150 -6.17 -23.67 -4.29
N SER A 151 -5.10 -23.40 -5.07
CA SER A 151 -5.03 -22.23 -5.97
C SER A 151 -6.22 -22.15 -6.93
N GLY A 152 -6.74 -23.29 -7.41
CA GLY A 152 -7.90 -23.36 -8.29
C GLY A 152 -9.21 -22.88 -7.64
N GLU A 153 -9.32 -22.91 -6.30
CA GLU A 153 -10.48 -22.43 -5.56
C GLU A 153 -10.33 -20.96 -5.16
N VAL A 154 -9.12 -20.54 -4.81
CA VAL A 154 -8.80 -19.17 -4.39
C VAL A 154 -8.82 -18.19 -5.57
N ALA A 155 -8.21 -18.56 -6.70
CA ALA A 155 -8.05 -17.70 -7.86
C ALA A 155 -9.39 -17.10 -8.39
N PRO A 156 -10.52 -17.83 -8.46
CA PRO A 156 -11.80 -17.25 -8.88
C PRO A 156 -12.33 -16.14 -7.96
N LEU A 157 -12.10 -16.25 -6.64
CA LEU A 157 -12.52 -15.21 -5.67
C LEU A 157 -11.66 -13.96 -5.81
N LEU A 158 -10.34 -14.13 -5.93
CA LEU A 158 -9.42 -13.02 -6.16
C LEU A 158 -9.68 -12.35 -7.53
N ALA A 159 -10.01 -13.14 -8.56
CA ALA A 159 -10.40 -12.62 -9.86
C ALA A 159 -11.70 -11.80 -9.79
N TYR A 160 -12.68 -12.25 -9.02
CA TYR A 160 -13.91 -11.48 -8.76
C TYR A 160 -13.60 -10.13 -8.09
N LEU A 161 -12.82 -10.11 -7.04
CA LEU A 161 -12.43 -8.86 -6.36
C LEU A 161 -11.65 -7.92 -7.29
N ARG A 162 -10.78 -8.46 -8.14
CA ARG A 162 -10.07 -7.69 -9.19
C ARG A 162 -11.05 -7.13 -10.24
N ALA A 163 -12.04 -7.90 -10.66
CA ALA A 163 -13.07 -7.44 -11.60
C ALA A 163 -13.92 -6.33 -10.99
N LEU A 164 -14.33 -6.47 -9.72
CA LEU A 164 -15.04 -5.46 -8.95
C LEU A 164 -14.25 -4.15 -8.88
N GLN A 165 -12.95 -4.24 -8.51
CA GLN A 165 -12.03 -3.10 -8.47
C GLN A 165 -11.98 -2.37 -9.82
N ARG A 166 -11.75 -3.09 -10.92
CA ARG A 166 -11.62 -2.49 -12.26
C ARG A 166 -12.92 -1.84 -12.74
N ARG A 167 -14.06 -2.49 -12.46
CA ARG A 167 -15.38 -2.01 -12.91
C ARG A 167 -15.80 -0.73 -12.21
N HIS A 168 -15.48 -0.59 -10.93
CA HIS A 168 -15.93 0.52 -10.10
C HIS A 168 -14.85 1.53 -9.75
N GLY A 169 -13.58 1.30 -10.13
CA GLY A 169 -12.48 2.23 -9.85
C GLY A 169 -12.19 2.41 -8.35
N LEU A 170 -12.38 1.33 -7.54
CA LEU A 170 -12.15 1.38 -6.10
C LEU A 170 -10.88 0.61 -5.70
N ALA A 171 -10.32 0.91 -4.53
CA ALA A 171 -9.32 0.07 -3.90
C ALA A 171 -9.97 -1.08 -3.12
N VAL A 172 -9.34 -2.27 -3.10
CA VAL A 172 -9.83 -3.42 -2.33
C VAL A 172 -8.73 -3.94 -1.43
N LEU A 173 -8.97 -3.87 -0.13
CA LEU A 173 -8.08 -4.36 0.91
C LEU A 173 -8.69 -5.61 1.55
N VAL A 174 -7.93 -6.69 1.59
CA VAL A 174 -8.34 -7.94 2.24
C VAL A 174 -7.40 -8.24 3.40
N VAL A 175 -7.93 -8.47 4.59
CA VAL A 175 -7.13 -8.93 5.72
C VAL A 175 -6.95 -10.44 5.63
N HIS A 176 -5.69 -10.90 5.72
CA HIS A 176 -5.37 -12.31 5.56
C HIS A 176 -4.39 -12.82 6.62
N HIS A 177 -4.59 -14.05 7.09
CA HIS A 177 -3.76 -14.64 8.12
C HIS A 177 -2.50 -15.32 7.52
N ALA A 178 -1.34 -15.09 8.16
CA ALA A 178 -0.12 -15.83 7.85
C ALA A 178 -0.13 -17.25 8.48
N LYS A 179 0.66 -18.16 7.92
CA LYS A 179 0.93 -19.48 8.52
C LYS A 179 1.66 -19.29 9.85
N LYS A 180 1.30 -20.09 10.87
CA LYS A 180 2.07 -20.13 12.12
C LYS A 180 3.50 -20.59 11.85
N GLY A 181 4.49 -19.90 12.42
CA GLY A 181 5.91 -20.29 12.30
C GLY A 181 6.63 -19.79 11.04
N ALA A 182 6.01 -18.95 10.22
CA ALA A 182 6.62 -18.36 9.03
C ALA A 182 7.69 -17.28 9.33
N GLY A 183 8.19 -17.20 10.55
CA GLY A 183 9.08 -16.15 11.04
C GLY A 183 10.44 -16.01 10.33
N ARG A 184 10.86 -16.99 9.50
CA ARG A 184 12.12 -16.98 8.74
C ARG A 184 11.94 -16.81 7.23
N VAL A 185 10.70 -16.67 6.74
CA VAL A 185 10.37 -16.57 5.32
C VAL A 185 10.08 -15.12 4.96
N ARG A 186 10.34 -14.71 3.71
CA ARG A 186 9.93 -13.38 3.20
C ARG A 186 8.45 -13.14 3.47
N ALA A 187 8.09 -11.90 3.78
CA ALA A 187 6.77 -11.52 4.24
C ALA A 187 5.62 -12.07 3.35
N GLY A 188 5.75 -11.94 2.02
CA GLY A 188 4.75 -12.46 1.08
C GLY A 188 4.64 -13.99 1.00
N GLN A 189 5.72 -14.72 1.30
CA GLN A 189 5.73 -16.19 1.32
C GLN A 189 5.19 -16.77 2.64
N ALA A 190 5.03 -15.93 3.66
CA ALA A 190 4.55 -16.31 4.98
C ALA A 190 3.02 -16.49 5.06
N LEU A 191 2.27 -16.13 4.02
CA LEU A 191 0.82 -16.18 4.03
C LEU A 191 0.29 -17.62 4.07
N ARG A 192 -0.88 -17.80 4.70
CA ARG A 192 -1.65 -19.03 4.57
C ARG A 192 -2.16 -19.16 3.15
N GLY A 193 -2.20 -20.40 2.64
CA GLY A 193 -2.79 -20.67 1.34
C GLY A 193 -1.80 -20.56 0.18
N SER A 194 -2.34 -20.34 -1.00
CA SER A 194 -1.60 -20.35 -2.24
C SER A 194 -0.75 -19.08 -2.44
N SER A 195 0.29 -19.19 -3.27
CA SER A 195 1.08 -18.04 -3.76
C SER A 195 0.23 -16.99 -4.51
N GLU A 196 -1.02 -17.34 -4.83
CA GLU A 196 -1.98 -16.47 -5.52
C GLU A 196 -2.22 -15.14 -4.78
N PHE A 197 -2.30 -15.15 -3.45
CA PHE A 197 -2.50 -13.93 -2.67
C PHE A 197 -1.40 -12.90 -2.87
N HIS A 198 -0.15 -13.35 -2.84
CA HIS A 198 1.00 -12.47 -3.07
C HIS A 198 1.05 -11.96 -4.51
N ALA A 199 0.82 -12.85 -5.48
CA ALA A 199 0.81 -12.50 -6.90
C ALA A 199 -0.36 -11.59 -7.29
N TRP A 200 -1.51 -11.70 -6.59
CA TRP A 200 -2.69 -10.90 -6.86
C TRP A 200 -2.55 -9.43 -6.42
N GLY A 201 -1.86 -9.16 -5.28
CA GLY A 201 -1.77 -7.83 -4.70
C GLY A 201 -0.95 -6.85 -5.55
N ASP A 202 -1.45 -5.62 -5.67
CA ASP A 202 -0.72 -4.46 -6.20
C ASP A 202 -0.01 -3.71 -5.08
N SER A 203 -0.64 -3.68 -3.88
CA SER A 203 -0.09 -3.15 -2.62
C SER A 203 -0.35 -4.15 -1.51
N ASN A 204 0.71 -4.63 -0.87
CA ASN A 204 0.63 -5.60 0.21
C ASN A 204 1.31 -5.05 1.46
N LEU A 205 0.64 -5.14 2.59
CA LEU A 205 1.11 -4.72 3.91
C LEU A 205 1.28 -5.96 4.79
N TYR A 206 2.46 -6.15 5.37
CA TYR A 206 2.73 -7.32 6.21
C TYR A 206 3.13 -6.88 7.61
N LEU A 207 2.34 -7.31 8.59
CA LEU A 207 2.60 -7.08 10.01
C LEU A 207 3.22 -8.31 10.65
N LYS A 208 4.31 -8.10 11.39
CA LYS A 208 5.01 -9.13 12.16
C LYS A 208 5.29 -8.62 13.56
N LYS A 209 5.13 -9.47 14.57
CA LYS A 209 5.55 -9.15 15.94
C LYS A 209 7.06 -9.07 16.05
N GLN A 210 7.55 -8.04 16.74
CA GLN A 210 8.95 -7.83 17.10
C GLN A 210 9.04 -7.69 18.61
N GLY A 211 9.31 -8.80 19.31
CA GLY A 211 9.25 -8.84 20.78
C GLY A 211 7.81 -8.79 21.32
N GLU A 212 7.62 -8.24 22.51
CA GLU A 212 6.32 -8.23 23.20
C GLU A 212 5.43 -7.08 22.74
N ASP A 213 5.96 -5.86 22.55
CA ASP A 213 5.19 -4.64 22.37
C ASP A 213 5.35 -4.00 20.98
N ALA A 214 6.34 -4.41 20.20
CA ALA A 214 6.60 -3.84 18.90
C ALA A 214 6.10 -4.71 17.75
N LEU A 215 5.75 -4.04 16.64
CA LEU A 215 5.35 -4.64 15.38
C LEU A 215 6.24 -4.08 14.27
N THR A 216 6.58 -4.91 13.30
CA THR A 216 7.22 -4.46 12.06
C THR A 216 6.19 -4.49 10.95
N LEU A 217 5.99 -3.36 10.28
CA LEU A 217 5.23 -3.24 9.05
C LEU A 217 6.16 -3.22 7.85
N THR A 218 6.01 -4.20 6.96
CA THR A 218 6.70 -4.25 5.66
C THR A 218 5.69 -3.97 4.56
N VAL A 219 6.07 -3.11 3.60
CA VAL A 219 5.23 -2.71 2.49
C VAL A 219 5.82 -3.23 1.19
N GLU A 220 5.02 -3.86 0.35
CA GLU A 220 5.42 -4.34 -0.96
C GLU A 220 4.46 -3.81 -2.02
N HIS A 221 4.99 -3.25 -3.10
CA HIS A 221 4.24 -2.75 -4.25
C HIS A 221 4.65 -3.45 -5.53
N ARG A 222 3.69 -3.71 -6.42
CA ARG A 222 3.97 -4.25 -7.75
C ARG A 222 4.69 -3.25 -8.65
N ALA A 223 4.33 -1.98 -8.58
CA ALA A 223 4.74 -0.94 -9.52
C ALA A 223 5.42 0.28 -8.87
N ALA A 224 5.80 0.19 -7.60
CA ALA A 224 6.52 1.24 -6.89
C ALA A 224 7.69 0.68 -6.09
N ALA A 225 8.64 1.54 -5.73
CA ALA A 225 9.73 1.16 -4.83
C ALA A 225 9.18 0.85 -3.43
N THR A 226 9.78 -0.13 -2.77
CA THR A 226 9.48 -0.44 -1.37
C THR A 226 10.08 0.62 -0.45
N ILE A 227 9.34 0.97 0.59
CA ILE A 227 9.87 1.80 1.68
C ILE A 227 10.57 0.92 2.73
N PRO A 228 11.46 1.48 3.56
CA PRO A 228 12.00 0.77 4.71
C PRO A 228 10.91 0.23 5.62
N ALA A 229 11.17 -0.88 6.30
CA ALA A 229 10.24 -1.44 7.27
C ALA A 229 9.99 -0.44 8.43
N ILE A 230 8.74 -0.34 8.86
CA ILE A 230 8.27 0.64 9.84
C ILE A 230 8.05 -0.09 11.17
N THR A 231 8.59 0.45 12.26
CA THR A 231 8.35 -0.07 13.61
C THR A 231 7.11 0.60 14.21
N LEU A 232 6.12 -0.20 14.58
CA LEU A 232 4.86 0.23 15.16
C LEU A 232 4.67 -0.34 16.57
N ALA A 233 3.85 0.32 17.38
CA ALA A 233 3.28 -0.25 18.60
C ALA A 233 1.77 -0.03 18.64
N LEU A 234 1.08 -0.89 19.39
CA LEU A 234 -0.32 -0.70 19.71
C LEU A 234 -0.39 0.13 21.00
N ALA A 235 -0.52 1.45 20.84
CA ALA A 235 -0.59 2.38 21.96
C ALA A 235 -1.99 2.41 22.58
N LYS A 236 -2.04 2.37 23.91
CA LYS A 236 -3.26 2.57 24.70
C LYS A 236 -3.21 3.95 25.33
N ARG A 237 -4.16 4.82 24.97
CA ARG A 237 -4.29 6.16 25.54
C ARG A 237 -5.71 6.33 26.12
N ALA A 238 -5.83 6.41 27.43
CA ALA A 238 -7.13 6.46 28.13
C ALA A 238 -8.07 5.35 27.64
N HIS A 239 -9.09 5.67 26.84
CA HIS A 239 -10.04 4.74 26.28
C HIS A 239 -9.79 4.40 24.80
N ALA A 240 -8.73 4.95 24.19
CA ALA A 240 -8.39 4.77 22.80
C ALA A 240 -7.22 3.79 22.62
N VAL A 241 -7.35 2.89 21.63
CA VAL A 241 -6.27 1.99 21.20
C VAL A 241 -6.03 2.23 19.73
N ALA A 242 -4.80 2.60 19.37
CA ALA A 242 -4.41 2.83 17.97
C ALA A 242 -2.96 2.38 17.72
N LEU A 243 -2.62 2.11 16.47
CA LEU A 243 -1.24 1.88 16.08
C LEU A 243 -0.49 3.22 16.03
N GLU A 244 0.72 3.25 16.56
CA GLU A 244 1.63 4.41 16.50
C GLU A 244 2.98 3.99 15.94
N ILE A 245 3.62 4.91 15.21
CA ILE A 245 4.98 4.71 14.71
C ILE A 245 5.95 5.01 15.86
N LEU A 246 6.78 4.01 16.22
CA LEU A 246 7.78 4.16 17.29
C LEU A 246 9.02 4.91 16.83
N GLU A 247 9.47 4.65 15.61
CA GLU A 247 10.62 5.32 15.01
C GLU A 247 10.13 6.10 13.79
N ARG A 248 10.27 7.42 13.83
CA ARG A 248 10.12 8.24 12.64
C ARG A 248 11.40 8.07 11.82
N PHE A 249 11.33 7.36 10.70
CA PHE A 249 12.38 7.54 9.71
C PHE A 249 12.45 9.02 9.33
N PRO A 250 13.68 9.59 9.20
CA PRO A 250 13.80 10.89 8.57
C PRO A 250 13.07 10.77 7.21
N PRO A 251 12.36 11.81 6.76
CA PRO A 251 11.69 11.77 5.47
C PRO A 251 12.68 11.23 4.46
N SER A 252 12.32 10.15 3.77
CA SER A 252 13.16 9.58 2.73
C SER A 252 13.51 10.73 1.81
N LYS A 253 14.82 11.02 1.64
CA LYS A 253 15.25 11.99 0.63
C LYS A 253 14.48 11.63 -0.63
N PRO A 254 13.83 12.58 -1.30
CA PRO A 254 13.04 12.27 -2.47
C PRO A 254 13.87 11.39 -3.39
N VAL A 255 13.35 10.20 -3.71
CA VAL A 255 14.06 9.28 -4.59
C VAL A 255 14.15 10.01 -5.92
N PRO A 256 15.37 10.29 -6.43
CA PRO A 256 15.54 11.06 -7.64
C PRO A 256 14.74 10.38 -8.76
N SER A 257 13.73 11.05 -9.28
CA SER A 257 12.79 10.50 -10.26
C SER A 257 13.37 10.50 -11.66
N SER A 258 14.32 11.40 -11.93
CA SER A 258 15.02 11.52 -13.21
C SER A 258 16.49 11.07 -13.12
N VAL A 259 17.07 10.75 -14.27
CA VAL A 259 18.50 10.42 -14.39
C VAL A 259 19.36 11.59 -13.88
N ASP A 260 18.96 12.81 -14.19
CA ASP A 260 19.67 14.03 -13.77
C ASP A 260 19.66 14.21 -12.26
N GLU A 261 18.50 14.01 -11.64
CA GLU A 261 18.38 14.09 -10.17
C GLU A 261 19.22 13.02 -9.47
N ARG A 262 19.34 11.82 -10.04
CA ARG A 262 20.20 10.76 -9.50
C ARG A 262 21.68 11.12 -9.60
N ILE A 263 22.10 11.74 -10.70
CA ILE A 263 23.47 12.23 -10.89
C ILE A 263 23.76 13.36 -9.89
N ILE A 264 22.86 14.33 -9.78
CA ILE A 264 22.99 15.47 -8.87
C ILE A 264 23.03 14.99 -7.40
N ALA A 265 22.13 14.09 -7.00
CA ALA A 265 22.10 13.53 -5.65
C ALA A 265 23.39 12.75 -5.30
N ALA A 266 23.94 12.01 -6.25
CA ALA A 266 25.20 11.30 -6.05
C ALA A 266 26.38 12.26 -5.87
N LEU A 267 26.38 13.40 -6.55
CA LEU A 267 27.42 14.42 -6.46
C LEU A 267 27.26 15.34 -5.26
N SER A 268 26.02 15.61 -4.81
CA SER A 268 25.74 16.46 -3.64
C SER A 268 26.23 15.89 -2.30
N GLY A 269 26.48 14.58 -2.25
CA GLY A 269 26.96 13.90 -1.03
C GLY A 269 28.49 13.85 -0.90
N VAL A 270 29.25 14.47 -1.82
CA VAL A 270 30.71 14.30 -1.89
C VAL A 270 31.40 15.62 -2.24
N ASP A 271 32.36 16.05 -1.41
CA ASP A 271 33.10 17.29 -1.60
C ASP A 271 34.29 17.20 -2.60
N ARG A 272 34.46 16.06 -3.27
CA ARG A 272 35.50 15.84 -4.28
C ARG A 272 34.91 15.51 -5.63
N PRO A 273 35.63 15.74 -6.76
CA PRO A 273 35.21 15.23 -8.04
C PRO A 273 35.08 13.72 -8.04
N LEU A 274 33.96 13.19 -8.58
CA LEU A 274 33.74 11.74 -8.70
C LEU A 274 34.12 11.24 -10.09
N PRO A 275 35.02 10.23 -10.17
CA PRO A 275 35.32 9.54 -11.44
C PRO A 275 34.04 8.89 -12.01
N PHE A 276 34.00 8.80 -13.35
CA PHE A 276 32.83 8.21 -14.06
C PHE A 276 32.42 6.83 -13.53
N ALA A 277 33.41 5.97 -13.21
CA ALA A 277 33.14 4.62 -12.73
C ALA A 277 32.41 4.63 -11.38
N GLU A 278 32.85 5.49 -10.44
CA GLU A 278 32.22 5.66 -9.13
C GLU A 278 30.81 6.25 -9.29
N LEU A 279 30.67 7.30 -10.10
CA LEU A 279 29.39 7.95 -10.33
C LEU A 279 28.37 6.98 -10.95
N ARG A 280 28.81 6.15 -11.90
CA ARG A 280 27.98 5.09 -12.51
C ARG A 280 27.50 4.07 -11.46
N ALA A 281 28.42 3.64 -10.58
CA ALA A 281 28.09 2.69 -9.52
C ALA A 281 27.07 3.25 -8.54
N LEU A 282 27.23 4.50 -8.11
CA LEU A 282 26.33 5.20 -7.22
C LEU A 282 24.96 5.42 -7.86
N CYS A 283 24.90 5.82 -9.13
CA CYS A 283 23.65 6.06 -9.86
C CYS A 283 22.94 4.76 -10.28
N ARG A 284 23.62 3.60 -10.30
CA ARG A 284 23.10 2.31 -10.78
C ARG A 284 22.45 2.40 -12.17
N LEU A 285 23.12 3.08 -13.10
CA LEU A 285 22.64 3.31 -14.46
C LEU A 285 23.58 2.66 -15.52
N ARG A 286 23.06 2.48 -16.74
CA ARG A 286 23.87 2.01 -17.88
C ARG A 286 24.80 3.12 -18.35
N SER A 287 26.01 2.77 -18.80
CA SER A 287 27.06 3.72 -19.19
C SER A 287 26.60 4.72 -20.26
N ALA A 288 25.91 4.27 -21.29
CA ALA A 288 25.41 5.15 -22.36
C ALA A 288 24.47 6.25 -21.82
N THR A 289 23.47 5.83 -21.00
CA THR A 289 22.49 6.75 -20.41
C THR A 289 23.14 7.81 -19.51
N ILE A 290 24.19 7.45 -18.75
CA ILE A 290 24.92 8.40 -17.90
C ILE A 290 25.77 9.36 -18.73
N TYR A 291 26.45 8.87 -19.76
CA TYR A 291 27.30 9.73 -20.62
C TYR A 291 26.50 10.86 -21.24
N ASP A 292 25.42 10.54 -21.93
CA ASP A 292 24.55 11.52 -22.60
C ASP A 292 24.03 12.60 -21.64
N ARG A 293 23.69 12.19 -20.41
CA ARG A 293 23.14 13.12 -19.40
C ARG A 293 24.25 13.96 -18.74
N LEU A 294 25.43 13.40 -18.49
CA LEU A 294 26.56 14.15 -17.96
C LEU A 294 27.02 15.26 -18.92
N ASP A 295 27.13 14.96 -20.21
CA ASP A 295 27.51 15.97 -21.21
C ASP A 295 26.43 17.08 -21.32
N ALA A 296 25.14 16.72 -21.24
CA ALA A 296 24.05 17.70 -21.19
C ALA A 296 24.09 18.59 -19.91
N LEU A 297 24.37 18.01 -18.76
CA LEU A 297 24.46 18.76 -17.50
C LEU A 297 25.70 19.66 -17.41
N VAL A 298 26.82 19.24 -18.06
CA VAL A 298 28.03 20.08 -18.20
C VAL A 298 27.75 21.24 -19.16
N ALA A 299 27.11 20.97 -20.29
CA ALA A 299 26.74 22.01 -21.26
C ALA A 299 25.75 23.03 -20.66
N ALA A 300 24.85 22.57 -19.76
CA ALA A 300 23.92 23.42 -19.01
C ALA A 300 24.57 24.19 -17.83
N GLY A 301 25.89 24.07 -17.62
CA GLY A 301 26.62 24.75 -16.54
C GLY A 301 26.25 24.25 -15.12
N ARG A 302 25.67 23.08 -15.00
CA ARG A 302 25.28 22.49 -13.69
C ARG A 302 26.39 21.62 -13.09
N LEU A 303 27.24 21.06 -13.93
CA LEU A 303 28.39 20.23 -13.53
C LEU A 303 29.69 20.78 -14.14
N ALA A 304 30.81 20.65 -13.41
CA ALA A 304 32.13 20.80 -13.92
C ALA A 304 32.77 19.43 -14.20
N LYS A 305 33.42 19.28 -15.35
CA LYS A 305 34.23 18.12 -15.72
C LYS A 305 35.71 18.45 -15.56
N SER A 306 36.45 17.59 -14.88
CA SER A 306 37.90 17.70 -14.69
C SER A 306 38.60 16.37 -15.00
N PRO A 307 39.93 16.31 -15.08
CA PRO A 307 40.65 15.04 -15.21
C PRO A 307 40.36 14.05 -14.07
N GLN A 308 39.96 14.55 -12.87
CA GLN A 308 39.63 13.74 -11.70
C GLN A 308 38.17 13.31 -11.66
N GLY A 309 37.30 13.81 -12.54
CA GLY A 309 35.88 13.43 -12.58
C GLY A 309 34.92 14.62 -12.66
N TYR A 310 33.70 14.40 -12.20
CA TYR A 310 32.59 15.36 -12.25
C TYR A 310 32.28 15.90 -10.85
N ARG A 311 31.93 17.20 -10.76
CA ARG A 311 31.46 17.85 -9.53
C ARG A 311 30.30 18.79 -9.81
N LEU A 312 29.46 19.04 -8.82
CA LEU A 312 28.43 20.09 -8.88
C LEU A 312 29.08 21.47 -8.95
N LEU A 313 28.48 22.32 -9.76
CA LEU A 313 28.69 23.77 -9.69
C LEU A 313 27.61 24.36 -8.76
N SER A 314 28.07 25.11 -7.78
CA SER A 314 27.21 25.84 -6.81
C SER A 314 26.43 26.95 -7.49
#